data_d492e015678d86798d2187bd8057d810
#
_entry.id   d492e015678d86798d2187bd8057d810
#
_cell.length_a   1.000
_cell.length_b   1.000
_cell.length_c   1.000
_cell.angle_alpha   90.00
_cell.angle_beta   90.00
_cell.angle_gamma   90.00
#
_symmetry.space_group_name_H-M   'P 1'
#
loop_
_entity.id
_entity.type
_entity.pdbx_description
1 polymer ?
#
loop_
_entity_poly.entity_id
_entity_poly.type
_entity_poly.pdbx_seq_one_letter_code
_entity_poly.pdbx_strand_id
1 'polypeptide(L)'
;QPLLAGSSLTSLDIEVAEGHYTEENMKSTVVPNRNMILLSVATGHALSIKAGQIAYAAHSGDHAIYPDCRNEFAEAMANAIMLADWEQIELIRPFVDWTKADIVRRGAELGVPFAKTWSCYKGGDLHCGRCGTCIERREAFDLAKVIDPTPYADDAPSVASLRAKEWRL
;
A
#
# COMPACT_ATOMS: atom_id res chain seq x y z
N GLN A 1 -23.20 6.55 -10.86
CA GLN A 1 -22.03 6.58 -10.00
C GLN A 1 -21.02 5.54 -10.47
N PRO A 2 -19.71 5.80 -10.36
CA PRO A 2 -18.68 4.77 -10.63
C PRO A 2 -18.91 3.54 -9.74
N LEU A 3 -18.58 2.35 -10.24
CA LEU A 3 -18.80 1.08 -9.54
C LEU A 3 -18.15 1.03 -8.12
N LEU A 4 -17.02 1.71 -7.96
CA LEU A 4 -16.26 1.79 -6.71
C LEU A 4 -16.18 3.23 -6.18
N ALA A 5 -17.30 3.98 -6.24
CA ALA A 5 -17.37 5.35 -5.72
C ALA A 5 -17.23 5.42 -4.19
N GLY A 6 -16.96 6.62 -3.68
CA GLY A 6 -16.91 6.90 -2.23
C GLY A 6 -15.52 6.94 -1.62
N SER A 7 -14.47 6.78 -2.42
CA SER A 7 -13.08 6.95 -1.99
C SER A 7 -12.45 8.16 -2.69
N SER A 8 -11.55 8.86 -2.00
CA SER A 8 -10.72 9.91 -2.60
C SER A 8 -9.79 9.40 -3.71
N LEU A 9 -9.65 8.10 -3.85
CA LEU A 9 -8.87 7.47 -4.92
C LEU A 9 -9.70 7.11 -6.16
N THR A 10 -11.01 7.19 -6.07
CA THR A 10 -11.93 6.82 -7.16
C THR A 10 -12.99 7.88 -7.47
N SER A 11 -13.03 8.97 -6.71
CA SER A 11 -14.00 10.05 -6.86
C SER A 11 -13.27 11.38 -6.92
N LEU A 12 -13.41 12.11 -8.02
CA LEU A 12 -12.73 13.40 -8.22
C LEU A 12 -13.22 14.51 -7.27
N ASP A 13 -14.40 14.33 -6.69
CA ASP A 13 -15.00 15.31 -5.77
C ASP A 13 -14.48 15.18 -4.32
N ILE A 14 -13.66 14.19 -4.03
CA ILE A 14 -13.11 13.93 -2.70
C ILE A 14 -11.60 14.15 -2.73
N GLU A 15 -11.13 15.14 -2.02
CA GLU A 15 -9.70 15.42 -1.94
C GLU A 15 -8.93 14.34 -1.17
N VAL A 16 -7.70 14.05 -1.64
CA VAL A 16 -6.78 13.15 -0.93
C VAL A 16 -6.23 13.87 0.29
N ALA A 17 -6.48 13.31 1.47
CA ALA A 17 -6.04 13.89 2.74
C ALA A 17 -4.52 14.04 2.82
N GLU A 18 -4.08 15.11 3.45
CA GLU A 18 -2.68 15.36 3.78
C GLU A 18 -2.39 15.05 5.27
N GLY A 19 -1.12 14.91 5.60
CA GLY A 19 -0.66 14.70 6.97
C GLY A 19 -0.31 13.25 7.29
N HIS A 20 -0.13 12.97 8.58
CA HIS A 20 0.28 11.65 9.05
C HIS A 20 -0.72 10.55 8.67
N TYR A 21 -0.21 9.36 8.42
CA TYR A 21 -0.98 8.17 8.11
C TYR A 21 -1.73 7.67 9.35
N THR A 22 -2.87 8.30 9.63
CA THR A 22 -3.73 7.96 10.76
C THR A 22 -5.04 7.35 10.28
N GLU A 23 -5.70 6.58 11.13
CA GLU A 23 -6.98 5.95 10.80
C GLU A 23 -8.01 6.96 10.30
N GLU A 24 -8.13 8.11 10.95
CA GLU A 24 -9.13 9.13 10.60
C GLU A 24 -8.90 9.70 9.20
N ASN A 25 -7.66 10.09 8.89
CA ASN A 25 -7.31 10.67 7.60
C ASN A 25 -7.41 9.66 6.45
N MET A 26 -7.09 8.40 6.72
CA MET A 26 -6.97 7.39 5.69
C MET A 26 -8.29 6.69 5.35
N LYS A 27 -9.33 6.83 6.19
CA LYS A 27 -10.67 6.28 5.89
C LYS A 27 -11.21 6.73 4.53
N SER A 28 -10.94 7.98 4.12
CA SER A 28 -11.37 8.50 2.82
C SER A 28 -10.68 7.82 1.63
N THR A 29 -9.54 7.16 1.85
CA THR A 29 -8.79 6.47 0.79
C THR A 29 -9.18 5.00 0.62
N VAL A 30 -10.06 4.48 1.47
CA VAL A 30 -10.53 3.09 1.38
C VAL A 30 -11.41 2.94 0.13
N VAL A 31 -10.92 2.20 -0.85
CA VAL A 31 -11.71 1.79 -2.02
C VAL A 31 -12.48 0.53 -1.64
N PRO A 32 -13.82 0.55 -1.68
CA PRO A 32 -14.63 -0.58 -1.23
C PRO A 32 -14.22 -1.90 -1.89
N ASN A 33 -13.93 -2.91 -1.08
CA ASN A 33 -13.67 -4.29 -1.53
C ASN A 33 -12.50 -4.45 -2.53
N ARG A 34 -11.58 -3.48 -2.59
CA ARG A 34 -10.52 -3.43 -3.62
C ARG A 34 -9.65 -4.68 -3.63
N ASN A 35 -9.14 -5.09 -2.47
CA ASN A 35 -8.19 -6.20 -2.42
C ASN A 35 -8.86 -7.55 -2.74
N MET A 36 -10.12 -7.77 -2.35
CA MET A 36 -10.86 -8.97 -2.76
C MET A 36 -11.03 -9.02 -4.28
N ILE A 37 -11.40 -7.90 -4.92
CA ILE A 37 -11.56 -7.82 -6.38
C ILE A 37 -10.22 -8.12 -7.06
N LEU A 38 -9.14 -7.45 -6.64
CA LEU A 38 -7.81 -7.64 -7.23
C LEU A 38 -7.30 -9.08 -7.06
N LEU A 39 -7.47 -9.68 -5.89
CA LEU A 39 -7.07 -11.06 -5.62
C LEU A 39 -7.89 -12.06 -6.45
N SER A 40 -9.19 -11.82 -6.61
CA SER A 40 -10.04 -12.67 -7.47
C SER A 40 -9.59 -12.63 -8.93
N VAL A 41 -9.28 -11.44 -9.46
CA VAL A 41 -8.76 -11.29 -10.83
C VAL A 41 -7.38 -11.93 -10.97
N ALA A 42 -6.49 -11.71 -10.00
CA ALA A 42 -5.15 -12.30 -9.98
C ALA A 42 -5.22 -13.85 -9.95
N THR A 43 -6.14 -14.42 -9.18
CA THR A 43 -6.37 -15.87 -9.13
C THR A 43 -6.79 -16.41 -10.49
N GLY A 44 -7.79 -15.79 -11.14
CA GLY A 44 -8.22 -16.22 -12.48
C GLY A 44 -7.10 -16.13 -13.53
N HIS A 45 -6.27 -15.08 -13.45
CA HIS A 45 -5.10 -14.96 -14.32
C HIS A 45 -4.06 -16.04 -14.01
N ALA A 46 -3.72 -16.28 -12.74
CA ALA A 46 -2.77 -17.32 -12.32
C ALA A 46 -3.19 -18.71 -12.83
N LEU A 47 -4.48 -19.06 -12.70
CA LEU A 47 -5.03 -20.30 -13.25
C LEU A 47 -4.83 -20.37 -14.77
N SER A 48 -5.12 -19.29 -15.50
CA SER A 48 -5.01 -19.25 -16.97
C SER A 48 -3.60 -19.47 -17.47
N ILE A 49 -2.58 -19.05 -16.71
CA ILE A 49 -1.15 -19.22 -17.05
C ILE A 49 -0.50 -20.40 -16.31
N LYS A 50 -1.26 -21.19 -15.57
CA LYS A 50 -0.79 -22.34 -14.77
C LYS A 50 0.25 -21.94 -13.71
N ALA A 51 0.15 -20.76 -13.11
CA ALA A 51 0.96 -20.40 -11.96
C ALA A 51 0.42 -21.08 -10.70
N GLY A 52 1.30 -21.56 -9.82
CA GLY A 52 0.92 -22.23 -8.57
C GLY A 52 0.70 -21.27 -7.40
N GLN A 53 1.09 -20.00 -7.53
CA GLN A 53 1.05 -19.03 -6.44
C GLN A 53 0.69 -17.64 -6.92
N ILE A 54 0.03 -16.86 -6.05
CA ILE A 54 -0.11 -15.40 -6.15
C ILE A 54 0.42 -14.75 -4.87
N ALA A 55 0.97 -13.55 -4.98
CA ALA A 55 1.50 -12.81 -3.84
C ALA A 55 0.62 -11.61 -3.49
N TYR A 56 0.41 -11.40 -2.20
CA TYR A 56 -0.33 -10.29 -1.63
C TYR A 56 0.56 -9.52 -0.65
N ALA A 57 0.79 -8.24 -0.92
CA ALA A 57 1.77 -7.43 -0.20
C ALA A 57 1.17 -6.61 0.97
N ALA A 58 0.14 -7.12 1.65
CA ALA A 58 -0.34 -6.51 2.89
C ALA A 58 0.76 -6.52 3.95
N HIS A 59 0.78 -5.49 4.80
CA HIS A 59 1.75 -5.34 5.88
C HIS A 59 1.08 -4.81 7.16
N SER A 60 1.77 -4.90 8.30
CA SER A 60 1.20 -4.61 9.62
C SER A 60 0.71 -3.16 9.79
N GLY A 61 1.34 -2.19 9.12
CA GLY A 61 0.95 -0.78 9.19
C GLY A 61 -0.45 -0.48 8.63
N ASP A 62 -0.96 -1.32 7.73
CA ASP A 62 -2.27 -1.13 7.11
C ASP A 62 -3.43 -1.72 7.94
N HIS A 63 -3.16 -2.57 8.92
CA HIS A 63 -4.18 -3.35 9.64
C HIS A 63 -5.21 -2.50 10.38
N ALA A 64 -4.81 -1.33 10.89
CA ALA A 64 -5.71 -0.43 11.61
C ALA A 64 -6.73 0.25 10.66
N ILE A 65 -6.34 0.50 9.41
CA ILE A 65 -7.09 1.31 8.45
C ILE A 65 -7.88 0.45 7.48
N TYR A 66 -7.23 -0.59 6.94
CA TYR A 66 -7.77 -1.42 5.87
C TYR A 66 -8.11 -2.82 6.40
N PRO A 67 -9.40 -3.15 6.62
CA PRO A 67 -9.81 -4.48 7.08
C PRO A 67 -9.34 -5.59 6.15
N ASP A 68 -9.29 -5.33 4.85
CA ASP A 68 -8.84 -6.23 3.79
C ASP A 68 -7.31 -6.35 3.66
N CYS A 69 -6.55 -5.80 4.62
CA CYS A 69 -5.11 -6.04 4.78
C CYS A 69 -4.78 -6.90 6.02
N ARG A 70 -5.78 -7.25 6.82
CA ARG A 70 -5.60 -8.04 8.05
C ARG A 70 -5.37 -9.51 7.76
N ASN A 71 -4.74 -10.20 8.71
CA ASN A 71 -4.43 -11.61 8.57
C ASN A 71 -5.70 -12.47 8.40
N GLU A 72 -6.76 -12.17 9.16
CA GLU A 72 -8.03 -12.90 9.10
C GLU A 72 -8.68 -12.81 7.71
N PHE A 73 -8.60 -11.62 7.07
CA PHE A 73 -9.08 -11.46 5.69
C PHE A 73 -8.22 -12.29 4.74
N ALA A 74 -6.89 -12.22 4.86
CA ALA A 74 -5.96 -12.93 3.98
C ALA A 74 -6.13 -14.46 4.09
N GLU A 75 -6.37 -14.99 5.30
CA GLU A 75 -6.66 -16.41 5.53
C GLU A 75 -8.00 -16.83 4.92
N ALA A 76 -9.06 -16.05 5.13
CA ALA A 76 -10.36 -16.32 4.53
C ALA A 76 -10.29 -16.29 3.00
N MET A 77 -9.55 -15.34 2.43
CA MET A 77 -9.35 -15.23 0.98
C MET A 77 -8.52 -16.38 0.43
N ALA A 78 -7.47 -16.83 1.13
CA ALA A 78 -6.68 -18.00 0.76
C ALA A 78 -7.55 -19.26 0.70
N ASN A 79 -8.41 -19.46 1.70
CA ASN A 79 -9.35 -20.58 1.72
C ASN A 79 -10.36 -20.49 0.56
N ALA A 80 -10.90 -19.31 0.28
CA ALA A 80 -11.82 -19.12 -0.85
C ALA A 80 -11.14 -19.43 -2.19
N ILE A 81 -9.91 -18.99 -2.39
CA ILE A 81 -9.10 -19.25 -3.60
C ILE A 81 -8.89 -20.76 -3.77
N MET A 82 -8.52 -21.46 -2.71
CA MET A 82 -8.30 -22.91 -2.77
C MET A 82 -9.55 -23.72 -3.14
N LEU A 83 -10.74 -23.19 -2.83
CA LEU A 83 -12.02 -23.84 -3.11
C LEU A 83 -12.66 -23.41 -4.43
N ALA A 84 -12.08 -22.40 -5.10
CA ALA A 84 -12.71 -21.77 -6.27
C ALA A 84 -12.52 -22.54 -7.57
N ASP A 85 -11.53 -23.42 -7.66
CA ASP A 85 -11.21 -24.15 -8.89
C ASP A 85 -10.68 -25.56 -8.58
N TRP A 86 -10.59 -26.40 -9.62
CA TRP A 86 -9.97 -27.74 -9.55
C TRP A 86 -8.45 -27.65 -9.32
N GLU A 87 -7.80 -26.63 -9.90
CA GLU A 87 -6.39 -26.35 -9.70
C GLU A 87 -6.21 -25.44 -8.49
N GLN A 88 -5.32 -25.80 -7.59
CA GLN A 88 -5.08 -25.05 -6.36
C GLN A 88 -4.04 -23.97 -6.57
N ILE A 89 -4.36 -22.74 -6.15
CA ILE A 89 -3.46 -21.59 -6.11
C ILE A 89 -3.16 -21.24 -4.65
N GLU A 90 -1.90 -21.13 -4.30
CA GLU A 90 -1.49 -20.65 -2.99
C GLU A 90 -1.46 -19.11 -2.93
N LEU A 91 -2.13 -18.51 -1.94
CA LEU A 91 -2.01 -17.08 -1.62
C LEU A 91 -0.90 -16.87 -0.59
N ILE A 92 0.25 -16.36 -1.02
CA ILE A 92 1.34 -16.01 -0.13
C ILE A 92 1.27 -14.54 0.29
N ARG A 93 1.63 -14.25 1.56
CA ARG A 93 1.59 -12.92 2.17
C ARG A 93 2.87 -12.63 2.98
N PRO A 94 4.02 -12.49 2.31
CA PRO A 94 5.32 -12.51 2.97
C PRO A 94 5.57 -11.32 3.91
N PHE A 95 4.76 -10.26 3.86
CA PHE A 95 4.98 -9.02 4.61
C PHE A 95 3.90 -8.73 5.66
N VAL A 96 2.94 -9.63 5.87
CA VAL A 96 1.76 -9.36 6.69
C VAL A 96 2.09 -8.88 8.12
N ASP A 97 3.18 -9.39 8.70
CA ASP A 97 3.66 -9.01 10.04
C ASP A 97 4.83 -8.00 10.01
N TRP A 98 5.22 -7.52 8.83
CA TRP A 98 6.35 -6.61 8.68
C TRP A 98 5.90 -5.16 8.77
N THR A 99 6.78 -4.31 9.32
CA THR A 99 6.63 -2.86 9.19
C THR A 99 7.07 -2.40 7.80
N LYS A 100 6.62 -1.22 7.38
CA LYS A 100 7.06 -0.64 6.11
C LYS A 100 8.59 -0.36 6.12
N ALA A 101 9.18 -0.07 7.26
CA ALA A 101 10.63 0.07 7.42
C ALA A 101 11.38 -1.26 7.19
N ASP A 102 10.80 -2.40 7.63
CA ASP A 102 11.39 -3.72 7.37
C ASP A 102 11.36 -4.03 5.87
N ILE A 103 10.26 -3.70 5.21
CA ILE A 103 10.11 -3.85 3.75
C ILE A 103 11.14 -3.00 3.00
N VAL A 104 11.35 -1.75 3.42
CA VAL A 104 12.36 -0.87 2.82
C VAL A 104 13.77 -1.44 3.02
N ARG A 105 14.13 -1.91 4.22
CA ARG A 105 15.44 -2.56 4.46
C ARG A 105 15.64 -3.76 3.55
N ARG A 106 14.64 -4.64 3.49
CA ARG A 106 14.70 -5.82 2.64
C ARG A 106 14.79 -5.46 1.16
N GLY A 107 14.04 -4.44 0.73
CA GLY A 107 14.11 -3.93 -0.64
C GLY A 107 15.50 -3.39 -0.99
N ALA A 108 16.14 -2.68 -0.08
CA ALA A 108 17.52 -2.19 -0.28
C ALA A 108 18.52 -3.34 -0.41
N GLU A 109 18.42 -4.37 0.44
CA GLU A 109 19.25 -5.58 0.34
C GLU A 109 19.08 -6.30 -1.00
N LEU A 110 17.88 -6.31 -1.55
CA LEU A 110 17.54 -6.94 -2.83
C LEU A 110 17.83 -6.03 -4.04
N GLY A 111 18.30 -4.80 -3.83
CA GLY A 111 18.58 -3.86 -4.91
C GLY A 111 17.32 -3.34 -5.61
N VAL A 112 16.19 -3.22 -4.91
CA VAL A 112 14.96 -2.66 -5.48
C VAL A 112 15.22 -1.25 -5.99
N PRO A 113 14.87 -0.92 -7.25
CA PRO A 113 15.08 0.40 -7.82
C PRO A 113 14.02 1.39 -7.28
N PHE A 114 14.16 1.82 -6.04
CA PHE A 114 13.18 2.67 -5.35
C PHE A 114 12.83 3.97 -6.10
N ALA A 115 13.76 4.51 -6.88
CA ALA A 115 13.48 5.67 -7.75
C ALA A 115 12.37 5.42 -8.79
N LYS A 116 12.09 4.14 -9.10
CA LYS A 116 11.03 3.74 -10.04
C LYS A 116 9.73 3.33 -9.33
N THR A 117 9.68 3.39 -8.00
CA THR A 117 8.48 3.04 -7.22
C THR A 117 7.61 4.26 -6.96
N TRP A 118 6.30 4.09 -6.94
CA TRP A 118 5.34 5.16 -6.74
C TRP A 118 4.49 4.92 -5.50
N SER A 119 4.29 5.98 -4.68
CA SER A 119 3.46 5.93 -3.47
C SER A 119 2.40 7.04 -3.43
N CYS A 120 2.60 8.16 -4.12
CA CYS A 120 1.74 9.33 -4.01
C CYS A 120 0.31 9.07 -4.48
N TYR A 121 -0.67 9.32 -3.61
CA TYR A 121 -2.09 9.20 -3.94
C TYR A 121 -2.65 10.36 -4.77
N LYS A 122 -1.95 11.51 -4.80
CA LYS A 122 -2.37 12.67 -5.61
C LYS A 122 -2.00 12.54 -7.08
N GLY A 123 -1.16 11.58 -7.45
CA GLY A 123 -0.67 11.43 -8.83
C GLY A 123 0.30 12.54 -9.23
N GLY A 124 0.39 12.82 -10.55
CA GLY A 124 1.30 13.82 -11.13
C GLY A 124 2.67 13.24 -11.50
N ASP A 125 3.62 14.12 -11.83
CA ASP A 125 4.97 13.73 -12.25
C ASP A 125 5.95 13.59 -11.07
N LEU A 126 5.66 14.24 -9.95
CA LEU A 126 6.43 14.19 -8.70
C LEU A 126 5.54 13.75 -7.54
N HIS A 127 6.15 13.13 -6.55
CA HIS A 127 5.45 12.84 -5.30
C HIS A 127 5.14 14.15 -4.56
N CYS A 128 3.90 14.36 -4.11
CA CYS A 128 3.52 15.60 -3.41
C CYS A 128 4.25 15.78 -2.06
N GLY A 129 4.76 14.71 -1.46
CA GLY A 129 5.46 14.75 -0.17
C GLY A 129 4.59 15.06 1.04
N ARG A 130 3.27 15.22 0.87
CA ARG A 130 2.32 15.71 1.88
C ARG A 130 1.15 14.76 2.16
N CYS A 131 0.70 13.96 1.19
CA CYS A 131 -0.36 12.97 1.43
C CYS A 131 0.11 11.86 2.38
N GLY A 132 -0.83 11.17 3.03
CA GLY A 132 -0.53 10.16 4.04
C GLY A 132 0.52 9.14 3.59
N THR A 133 0.39 8.62 2.38
CA THR A 133 1.35 7.64 1.84
C THR A 133 2.72 8.21 1.52
N CYS A 134 2.83 9.49 1.16
CA CYS A 134 4.13 10.16 1.01
C CYS A 134 4.82 10.35 2.36
N ILE A 135 4.08 10.77 3.39
CA ILE A 135 4.61 10.91 4.74
C ILE A 135 5.08 9.56 5.26
N GLU A 136 4.24 8.54 5.18
CA GLU A 136 4.56 7.18 5.61
C GLU A 136 5.77 6.59 4.86
N ARG A 137 5.87 6.82 3.54
CA ARG A 137 7.05 6.40 2.77
C ARG A 137 8.32 7.03 3.33
N ARG A 138 8.34 8.33 3.54
CA ARG A 138 9.52 9.08 4.03
C ARG A 138 9.90 8.65 5.45
N GLU A 139 8.90 8.42 6.30
CA GLU A 139 9.10 7.85 7.63
C GLU A 139 9.72 6.44 7.57
N ALA A 140 9.18 5.56 6.71
CA ALA A 140 9.70 4.21 6.55
C ALA A 140 11.16 4.18 6.10
N PHE A 141 11.54 5.02 5.13
CA PHE A 141 12.93 5.16 4.68
C PHE A 141 13.85 5.71 5.78
N ASP A 142 13.36 6.69 6.54
CA ASP A 142 14.09 7.25 7.66
C ASP A 142 14.33 6.23 8.79
N LEU A 143 13.30 5.49 9.19
CA LEU A 143 13.39 4.41 10.19
C LEU A 143 14.27 3.25 9.70
N ALA A 144 14.22 2.94 8.42
CA ALA A 144 15.07 1.92 7.80
C ALA A 144 16.54 2.36 7.68
N LYS A 145 16.84 3.66 7.83
CA LYS A 145 18.16 4.27 7.57
C LYS A 145 18.63 4.05 6.11
N VAL A 146 17.69 4.04 5.18
CA VAL A 146 17.92 3.95 3.74
C VAL A 146 17.60 5.31 3.12
N ILE A 147 18.41 5.75 2.15
CA ILE A 147 18.15 7.00 1.43
C ILE A 147 16.94 6.77 0.50
N ASP A 148 15.92 7.63 0.62
CA ASP A 148 14.81 7.64 -0.33
C ASP A 148 15.23 8.43 -1.59
N PRO A 149 15.37 7.76 -2.75
CA PRO A 149 15.77 8.42 -3.99
C PRO A 149 14.60 9.11 -4.72
N THR A 150 13.42 9.15 -4.11
CA THR A 150 12.20 9.66 -4.73
C THR A 150 12.26 11.18 -4.92
N PRO A 151 11.96 11.68 -6.12
CA PRO A 151 11.78 13.11 -6.33
C PRO A 151 10.43 13.56 -5.73
N TYR A 152 10.48 14.63 -4.94
CA TYR A 152 9.30 15.26 -4.33
C TYR A 152 9.09 16.65 -4.91
N ALA A 153 7.86 17.17 -4.84
CA ALA A 153 7.53 18.54 -5.20
C ALA A 153 8.32 19.56 -4.35
N ASP A 154 8.58 20.74 -4.89
CA ASP A 154 9.41 21.77 -4.24
C ASP A 154 8.83 22.27 -2.91
N ASP A 155 7.51 22.22 -2.75
CA ASP A 155 6.79 22.60 -1.53
C ASP A 155 6.65 21.44 -0.51
N ALA A 156 7.24 20.29 -0.80
CA ALA A 156 7.23 19.16 0.12
C ALA A 156 8.02 19.51 1.40
N PRO A 157 7.47 19.23 2.61
CA PRO A 157 8.18 19.48 3.85
C PRO A 157 9.50 18.69 3.91
N SER A 158 10.55 19.24 4.50
CA SER A 158 11.81 18.49 4.69
C SER A 158 11.66 17.33 5.67
N VAL A 159 12.47 16.28 5.53
CA VAL A 159 12.49 15.15 6.49
C VAL A 159 12.81 15.65 7.91
N ALA A 160 13.70 16.62 8.05
CA ALA A 160 14.03 17.21 9.35
C ALA A 160 12.81 17.90 9.99
N SER A 161 12.01 18.64 9.20
CA SER A 161 10.77 19.25 9.67
C SER A 161 9.74 18.20 10.08
N LEU A 162 9.59 17.14 9.30
CA LEU A 162 8.66 16.05 9.61
C LEU A 162 9.05 15.33 10.91
N ARG A 163 10.32 15.01 11.10
CA ARG A 163 10.80 14.42 12.37
C ARG A 163 10.52 15.32 13.58
N ALA A 164 10.80 16.62 13.46
CA ALA A 164 10.58 17.56 14.56
C ALA A 164 9.11 17.66 14.97
N LYS A 165 8.20 17.30 14.08
CA LYS A 165 6.75 17.30 14.29
C LYS A 165 6.16 15.88 14.41
N GLU A 166 6.98 14.87 14.69
CA GLU A 166 6.53 13.48 14.78
C GLU A 166 5.74 13.04 13.53
N TRP A 167 6.27 13.37 12.35
CA TRP A 167 5.70 13.07 11.03
C TRP A 167 4.35 13.74 10.72
N ARG A 168 4.00 14.79 11.47
CA ARG A 168 2.82 15.62 11.21
C ARG A 168 3.16 16.84 10.33
N LEU A 169 2.14 17.35 9.61
CA LEU A 169 2.28 18.58 8.81
C LEU A 169 2.13 19.86 9.64
#